data_0316dd3ac6c4accb44fea66a4382e4bb
#
_entry.id   0316dd3ac6c4accb44fea66a4382e4bb
#
_cell.length_a   1.000
_cell.length_b   1.000
_cell.length_c   1.000
_cell.angle_alpha   90.00
_cell.angle_beta   90.00
_cell.angle_gamma   90.00
#
_symmetry.space_group_name_H-M   'P 1'
#
loop_
_entity.id
_entity.type
_entity.pdbx_description
1 polymer ?
#
loop_
_entity_poly.entity_id
_entity_poly.type
_entity_poly.pdbx_seq_one_letter_code
_entity_poly.pdbx_strand_id
1 'polypeptide(L)'
;MASNCGTKKQKTNNSIVLPEMGFFCFDVLYSQLHQLEPPKSPNFSNDAFPLFVTWKIGKDMRLRGCIGTFNAMHLHTGLQEYATTSAFKDTRFNPITKDELPRLHVSVSILQHFEDGSDYLDWTIGVHGIRIEFHNEKGNKKTATYLPSVAAEQGWDQIQTIDSLLHKGGYRGLITPVIRRSLKLTRYQSEEVTVSYHDYITKWCNRQC
;
A
#
# COMPACT_ATOMS: atom_id res chain seq x y z
N MET A 1 -42.47 10.00 34.48
CA MET A 1 -41.71 8.91 33.84
C MET A 1 -41.35 9.39 32.43
N ALA A 2 -40.13 9.87 32.26
CA ALA A 2 -39.65 10.35 30.97
C ALA A 2 -38.61 9.35 30.46
N SER A 3 -38.95 8.65 29.38
CA SER A 3 -38.09 7.66 28.72
C SER A 3 -37.04 8.38 27.90
N ASN A 4 -35.79 8.21 28.31
CA ASN A 4 -34.62 8.76 27.64
C ASN A 4 -34.27 7.86 26.46
N CYS A 5 -34.60 8.28 25.23
CA CYS A 5 -34.25 7.60 23.99
C CYS A 5 -32.83 8.01 23.59
N GLY A 6 -31.86 7.20 23.99
CA GLY A 6 -30.46 7.39 23.63
C GLY A 6 -30.24 7.11 22.15
N THR A 7 -30.10 8.14 21.34
CA THR A 7 -29.66 8.04 19.94
C THR A 7 -28.21 7.53 19.88
N LYS A 8 -28.07 6.26 19.53
CA LYS A 8 -26.75 5.70 19.13
C LYS A 8 -26.29 6.42 17.87
N LYS A 9 -25.30 7.32 18.00
CA LYS A 9 -24.55 7.82 16.86
C LYS A 9 -23.85 6.63 16.19
N GLN A 10 -24.34 6.20 15.05
CA GLN A 10 -23.60 5.34 14.14
C GLN A 10 -22.33 6.12 13.73
N LYS A 11 -21.15 5.62 14.14
CA LYS A 11 -19.89 6.01 13.52
C LYS A 11 -19.95 5.49 12.08
N THR A 12 -20.24 6.36 11.13
CA THR A 12 -19.96 6.09 9.72
C THR A 12 -18.44 5.99 9.59
N ASN A 13 -17.93 4.77 9.51
CA ASN A 13 -16.55 4.55 9.06
C ASN A 13 -16.51 5.01 7.59
N ASN A 14 -16.08 6.25 7.37
CA ASN A 14 -15.76 6.77 6.04
C ASN A 14 -14.39 6.21 5.62
N SER A 15 -14.29 4.90 5.40
CA SER A 15 -13.10 4.33 4.78
C SER A 15 -12.97 4.85 3.35
N ILE A 16 -11.81 5.37 2.99
CA ILE A 16 -11.52 5.81 1.62
C ILE A 16 -11.31 4.60 0.73
N VAL A 17 -10.79 3.52 1.29
CA VAL A 17 -10.48 2.29 0.56
C VAL A 17 -11.72 1.40 0.45
N LEU A 18 -12.08 1.05 -0.78
CA LEU A 18 -13.28 0.28 -1.11
C LEU A 18 -12.90 -1.02 -1.84
N PRO A 19 -13.65 -2.12 -1.62
CA PRO A 19 -13.45 -3.37 -2.40
C PRO A 19 -13.49 -3.15 -3.92
N GLU A 20 -14.23 -2.14 -4.38
CA GLU A 20 -14.34 -1.73 -5.78
C GLU A 20 -12.98 -1.37 -6.39
N MET A 21 -12.05 -0.86 -5.59
CA MET A 21 -10.69 -0.54 -6.03
C MET A 21 -9.91 -1.81 -6.38
N GLY A 22 -10.05 -2.86 -5.57
CA GLY A 22 -9.46 -4.17 -5.85
C GLY A 22 -10.10 -4.84 -7.07
N PHE A 23 -11.43 -4.74 -7.21
CA PHE A 23 -12.12 -5.27 -8.41
C PHE A 23 -11.69 -4.54 -9.67
N PHE A 24 -11.49 -3.23 -9.63
CA PHE A 24 -10.95 -2.47 -10.75
C PHE A 24 -9.52 -2.91 -11.11
N CYS A 25 -8.67 -3.20 -10.13
CA CYS A 25 -7.35 -3.78 -10.39
C CYS A 25 -7.44 -5.13 -11.11
N PHE A 26 -8.42 -5.99 -10.77
CA PHE A 26 -8.67 -7.23 -11.51
C PHE A 26 -9.20 -6.97 -12.91
N ASP A 27 -10.11 -5.99 -13.12
CA ASP A 27 -10.56 -5.61 -14.47
C ASP A 27 -9.36 -5.21 -15.35
N VAL A 28 -8.44 -4.40 -14.82
CA VAL A 28 -7.20 -3.97 -15.50
C VAL A 28 -6.31 -5.17 -15.84
N LEU A 29 -6.03 -6.04 -14.86
CA LEU A 29 -5.20 -7.22 -15.06
C LEU A 29 -5.82 -8.19 -16.07
N TYR A 30 -7.12 -8.45 -15.96
CA TYR A 30 -7.86 -9.33 -16.87
C TYR A 30 -7.82 -8.81 -18.31
N SER A 31 -8.12 -7.53 -18.51
CA SER A 31 -8.06 -6.90 -19.82
C SER A 31 -6.67 -7.00 -20.45
N GLN A 32 -5.63 -6.73 -19.67
CA GLN A 32 -4.25 -6.82 -20.15
C GLN A 32 -3.85 -8.24 -20.53
N LEU A 33 -4.18 -9.24 -19.68
CA LEU A 33 -3.87 -10.65 -19.95
C LEU A 33 -4.61 -11.20 -21.18
N HIS A 34 -5.84 -10.72 -21.43
CA HIS A 34 -6.66 -11.19 -22.55
C HIS A 34 -6.59 -10.30 -23.80
N GLN A 35 -5.74 -9.25 -23.77
CA GLN A 35 -5.58 -8.28 -24.88
C GLN A 35 -6.91 -7.62 -25.26
N LEU A 36 -7.71 -7.27 -24.25
CA LEU A 36 -8.98 -6.56 -24.41
C LEU A 36 -8.75 -5.05 -24.23
N GLU A 37 -9.76 -4.26 -24.62
CA GLU A 37 -9.78 -2.83 -24.33
C GLU A 37 -9.67 -2.55 -22.81
N PRO A 38 -9.02 -1.44 -22.42
CA PRO A 38 -8.93 -1.05 -21.02
C PRO A 38 -10.34 -0.93 -20.39
N PRO A 39 -10.48 -1.25 -19.11
CA PRO A 39 -11.76 -1.15 -18.43
C PRO A 39 -12.23 0.32 -18.37
N LYS A 40 -13.56 0.52 -18.35
CA LYS A 40 -14.17 1.83 -18.17
C LYS A 40 -13.79 2.41 -16.78
N SER A 41 -13.82 3.74 -16.69
CA SER A 41 -13.62 4.42 -15.40
C SER A 41 -14.58 3.89 -14.33
N PRO A 42 -14.09 3.58 -13.13
CA PRO A 42 -14.92 3.07 -12.04
C PRO A 42 -15.78 4.17 -11.39
N ASN A 43 -16.74 3.77 -10.55
CA ASN A 43 -17.69 4.69 -9.91
C ASN A 43 -17.28 5.17 -8.50
N PHE A 44 -16.06 4.89 -8.03
CA PHE A 44 -15.56 5.44 -6.76
C PHE A 44 -14.85 6.78 -6.99
N SER A 45 -14.58 7.51 -5.88
CA SER A 45 -13.87 8.80 -5.91
C SER A 45 -12.56 8.71 -6.71
N ASN A 46 -12.24 9.77 -7.44
CA ASN A 46 -10.99 9.93 -8.17
C ASN A 46 -10.05 10.96 -7.51
N ASP A 47 -10.15 11.10 -6.19
CA ASP A 47 -9.24 11.95 -5.41
C ASP A 47 -7.80 11.44 -5.54
N ALA A 48 -6.84 12.33 -5.28
CA ALA A 48 -5.44 12.01 -5.42
C ALA A 48 -4.82 11.55 -4.10
N PHE A 49 -4.22 10.35 -4.11
CA PHE A 49 -3.52 9.77 -2.97
C PHE A 49 -2.23 9.07 -3.40
N PRO A 50 -1.22 8.99 -2.53
CA PRO A 50 -0.18 7.98 -2.62
C PRO A 50 -0.79 6.60 -2.46
N LEU A 51 -0.38 5.63 -3.28
CA LEU A 51 -0.99 4.30 -3.28
C LEU A 51 0.00 3.19 -3.64
N PHE A 52 -0.33 1.97 -3.20
CA PHE A 52 0.37 0.74 -3.59
C PHE A 52 -0.64 -0.30 -4.05
N VAL A 53 -0.26 -1.07 -5.08
CA VAL A 53 -1.01 -2.26 -5.51
C VAL A 53 -0.11 -3.48 -5.31
N THR A 54 -0.61 -4.44 -4.54
CA THR A 54 0.11 -5.67 -4.18
C THR A 54 -0.66 -6.88 -4.68
N TRP A 55 -0.05 -7.67 -5.57
CA TRP A 55 -0.54 -8.98 -5.94
C TRP A 55 0.02 -10.04 -5.00
N LYS A 56 -0.86 -10.91 -4.52
CA LYS A 56 -0.54 -12.05 -3.65
C LYS A 56 -1.08 -13.32 -4.30
N ILE A 57 -0.45 -14.47 -4.05
CA ILE A 57 -0.85 -15.73 -4.68
C ILE A 57 -0.94 -16.87 -3.67
N GLY A 58 -1.94 -17.73 -3.86
CA GLY A 58 -2.15 -18.92 -3.06
C GLY A 58 -2.86 -18.65 -1.73
N LYS A 59 -3.16 -19.72 -1.02
CA LYS A 59 -3.86 -19.66 0.29
C LYS A 59 -3.00 -19.02 1.38
N ASP A 60 -1.69 -19.10 1.24
CA ASP A 60 -0.68 -18.52 2.12
C ASP A 60 -0.38 -17.03 1.80
N MET A 61 -1.09 -16.45 0.84
CA MET A 61 -1.01 -15.02 0.49
C MET A 61 0.43 -14.56 0.17
N ARG A 62 1.24 -15.41 -0.48
CA ARG A 62 2.63 -15.06 -0.83
C ARG A 62 2.68 -13.88 -1.78
N LEU A 63 3.64 -12.99 -1.55
CA LEU A 63 3.90 -11.85 -2.43
C LEU A 63 4.16 -12.32 -3.86
N ARG A 64 3.47 -11.71 -4.82
CA ARG A 64 3.60 -11.99 -6.26
C ARG A 64 3.96 -10.76 -7.10
N GLY A 65 3.81 -9.58 -6.55
CA GLY A 65 4.20 -8.28 -7.10
C GLY A 65 3.69 -7.15 -6.22
N CYS A 66 4.48 -6.09 -6.07
CA CYS A 66 4.09 -4.92 -5.27
C CYS A 66 4.84 -3.69 -5.75
N ILE A 67 4.12 -2.75 -6.33
CA ILE A 67 4.65 -1.43 -6.73
C ILE A 67 3.62 -0.36 -6.42
N GLY A 68 4.10 0.84 -6.12
CA GLY A 68 3.26 1.99 -5.83
C GLY A 68 4.06 3.29 -5.81
N THR A 69 3.46 4.35 -5.34
CA THR A 69 4.04 5.68 -5.30
C THR A 69 3.73 6.40 -3.99
N PHE A 70 4.67 7.23 -3.55
CA PHE A 70 4.48 8.22 -2.47
C PHE A 70 4.02 9.59 -2.99
N ASN A 71 3.98 9.77 -4.31
CA ASN A 71 3.38 10.97 -4.90
C ASN A 71 1.87 10.74 -5.03
N ALA A 72 1.08 11.75 -4.66
CA ALA A 72 -0.36 11.68 -4.84
C ALA A 72 -0.71 11.57 -6.33
N MET A 73 -1.51 10.57 -6.67
CA MET A 73 -2.05 10.35 -8.01
C MET A 73 -3.56 10.16 -7.94
N HIS A 74 -4.27 10.61 -8.94
CA HIS A 74 -5.70 10.33 -9.07
C HIS A 74 -5.95 8.81 -9.07
N LEU A 75 -6.89 8.34 -8.24
CA LEU A 75 -7.08 6.92 -7.95
C LEU A 75 -7.33 6.07 -9.19
N HIS A 76 -8.14 6.56 -10.14
CA HIS A 76 -8.45 5.78 -11.36
C HIS A 76 -7.17 5.50 -12.18
N THR A 77 -6.39 6.55 -12.45
CA THR A 77 -5.13 6.43 -13.21
C THR A 77 -4.07 5.66 -12.42
N GLY A 78 -3.92 5.97 -11.13
CA GLY A 78 -2.94 5.33 -10.26
C GLY A 78 -3.19 3.83 -10.11
N LEU A 79 -4.44 3.42 -9.87
CA LEU A 79 -4.78 2.00 -9.76
C LEU A 79 -4.57 1.26 -11.09
N GLN A 80 -4.94 1.87 -12.22
CA GLN A 80 -4.70 1.29 -13.54
C GLN A 80 -3.21 1.10 -13.81
N GLU A 81 -2.39 2.11 -13.53
CA GLU A 81 -0.94 2.08 -13.74
C GLU A 81 -0.28 1.05 -12.82
N TYR A 82 -0.58 1.09 -11.51
CA TYR A 82 0.09 0.25 -10.54
C TYR A 82 -0.42 -1.19 -10.49
N ALA A 83 -1.68 -1.45 -10.88
CA ALA A 83 -2.15 -2.82 -11.11
C ALA A 83 -1.34 -3.49 -12.23
N THR A 84 -1.10 -2.76 -13.33
CA THR A 84 -0.29 -3.26 -14.46
C THR A 84 1.19 -3.37 -14.09
N THR A 85 1.76 -2.32 -13.51
CA THR A 85 3.19 -2.27 -13.22
C THR A 85 3.60 -3.30 -12.18
N SER A 86 2.80 -3.50 -11.12
CA SER A 86 3.08 -4.52 -10.10
C SER A 86 2.89 -5.96 -10.61
N ALA A 87 2.04 -6.17 -11.62
CA ALA A 87 1.82 -7.49 -12.21
C ALA A 87 2.90 -7.89 -13.23
N PHE A 88 3.44 -6.91 -13.99
CA PHE A 88 4.28 -7.20 -15.15
C PHE A 88 5.67 -6.61 -15.11
N LYS A 89 5.94 -5.60 -14.25
CA LYS A 89 7.20 -4.86 -14.21
C LYS A 89 7.91 -4.90 -12.85
N ASP A 90 7.42 -5.66 -11.90
CA ASP A 90 8.15 -5.92 -10.65
C ASP A 90 9.27 -6.92 -10.93
N THR A 91 10.49 -6.42 -11.02
CA THR A 91 11.68 -7.19 -11.44
C THR A 91 12.06 -8.34 -10.49
N ARG A 92 11.44 -8.43 -9.32
CA ARG A 92 11.63 -9.54 -8.38
C ARG A 92 10.91 -10.81 -8.83
N PHE A 93 9.95 -10.69 -9.76
CA PHE A 93 9.07 -11.77 -10.21
C PHE A 93 8.94 -11.78 -11.74
N ASN A 94 8.64 -12.95 -12.31
CA ASN A 94 8.20 -13.02 -13.70
C ASN A 94 6.81 -12.37 -13.86
N PRO A 95 6.45 -11.86 -15.04
CA PRO A 95 5.10 -11.36 -15.32
C PRO A 95 4.01 -12.37 -14.93
N ILE A 96 2.91 -11.86 -14.37
CA ILE A 96 1.75 -12.69 -14.03
C ILE A 96 1.12 -13.28 -15.30
N THR A 97 0.68 -14.55 -15.24
CA THR A 97 0.09 -15.29 -16.35
C THR A 97 -1.41 -15.58 -16.11
N LYS A 98 -2.14 -15.96 -17.18
CA LYS A 98 -3.59 -16.21 -17.11
C LYS A 98 -3.98 -17.33 -16.15
N ASP A 99 -3.18 -18.39 -16.10
CA ASP A 99 -3.41 -19.57 -15.26
C ASP A 99 -3.23 -19.29 -13.77
N GLU A 100 -2.61 -18.17 -13.40
CA GLU A 100 -2.46 -17.74 -12.02
C GLU A 100 -3.73 -17.04 -11.47
N LEU A 101 -4.55 -16.43 -12.35
CA LEU A 101 -5.73 -15.63 -11.98
C LEU A 101 -6.59 -16.25 -10.87
N PRO A 102 -7.00 -17.56 -10.92
CA PRO A 102 -7.88 -18.13 -9.90
C PRO A 102 -7.28 -18.18 -8.49
N ARG A 103 -5.95 -18.02 -8.38
CA ARG A 103 -5.21 -18.08 -7.11
C ARG A 103 -4.76 -16.72 -6.61
N LEU A 104 -5.05 -15.64 -7.38
CA LEU A 104 -4.61 -14.29 -7.05
C LEU A 104 -5.53 -13.61 -6.03
N HIS A 105 -4.89 -12.77 -5.25
CA HIS A 105 -5.50 -11.74 -4.43
C HIS A 105 -4.83 -10.42 -4.78
N VAL A 106 -5.57 -9.33 -4.69
CA VAL A 106 -5.03 -7.98 -4.81
C VAL A 106 -5.31 -7.20 -3.56
N SER A 107 -4.27 -6.55 -3.02
CA SER A 107 -4.38 -5.56 -1.96
C SER A 107 -4.14 -4.18 -2.54
N VAL A 108 -5.02 -3.24 -2.22
CA VAL A 108 -4.86 -1.82 -2.51
C VAL A 108 -4.63 -1.10 -1.20
N SER A 109 -3.50 -0.41 -1.07
CA SER A 109 -3.15 0.40 0.10
C SER A 109 -3.13 1.88 -0.28
N ILE A 110 -3.91 2.70 0.43
CA ILE A 110 -3.94 4.16 0.28
C ILE A 110 -3.23 4.78 1.48
N LEU A 111 -2.24 5.63 1.22
CA LEU A 111 -1.47 6.28 2.27
C LEU A 111 -2.07 7.64 2.62
N GLN A 112 -2.16 7.91 3.93
CA GLN A 112 -2.83 9.08 4.48
C GLN A 112 -2.14 9.57 5.74
N HIS A 113 -2.57 10.73 6.24
CA HIS A 113 -2.13 11.28 7.53
C HIS A 113 -0.61 11.41 7.63
N PHE A 114 -0.01 12.05 6.61
CA PHE A 114 1.42 12.33 6.61
C PHE A 114 1.74 13.44 7.62
N GLU A 115 2.63 13.13 8.57
CA GLU A 115 3.07 14.04 9.63
C GLU A 115 4.59 13.97 9.80
N ASP A 116 5.24 15.12 9.96
CA ASP A 116 6.66 15.14 10.32
C ASP A 116 6.82 14.72 11.78
N GLY A 117 7.67 13.74 12.05
CA GLY A 117 8.00 13.32 13.41
C GLY A 117 8.91 14.32 14.12
N SER A 118 8.74 14.46 15.42
CA SER A 118 9.60 15.30 16.27
C SER A 118 11.03 14.75 16.35
N ASP A 119 11.20 13.44 16.28
CA ASP A 119 12.47 12.72 16.19
C ASP A 119 12.31 11.38 15.46
N TYR A 120 13.39 10.61 15.39
CA TYR A 120 13.41 9.31 14.69
C TYR A 120 12.63 8.19 15.40
N LEU A 121 12.15 8.41 16.63
CA LEU A 121 11.33 7.48 17.42
C LEU A 121 9.86 7.90 17.50
N ASP A 122 9.47 9.06 16.94
CA ASP A 122 8.09 9.58 17.01
C ASP A 122 7.16 8.87 16.02
N TRP A 123 7.00 7.55 16.20
CA TRP A 123 6.06 6.73 15.45
C TRP A 123 5.73 5.43 16.22
N THR A 124 4.67 4.74 15.87
CA THR A 124 4.19 3.54 16.54
C THR A 124 4.23 2.35 15.59
N ILE A 125 4.88 1.26 16.01
CA ILE A 125 4.97 0.01 15.25
C ILE A 125 3.56 -0.56 15.00
N GLY A 126 3.31 -0.98 13.76
CA GLY A 126 2.02 -1.53 13.33
C GLY A 126 0.93 -0.48 13.06
N VAL A 127 1.15 0.78 13.46
CA VAL A 127 0.21 1.89 13.21
C VAL A 127 0.74 2.80 12.10
N HIS A 128 2.01 3.18 12.20
CA HIS A 128 2.62 4.11 11.28
C HIS A 128 3.58 3.42 10.32
N GLY A 129 3.45 3.74 9.04
CA GLY A 129 4.56 3.66 8.10
C GLY A 129 5.49 4.84 8.32
N ILE A 130 6.74 4.68 7.94
CA ILE A 130 7.76 5.71 8.10
C ILE A 130 8.54 5.93 6.82
N ARG A 131 8.82 7.18 6.52
CA ARG A 131 9.77 7.61 5.51
C ARG A 131 10.85 8.42 6.17
N ILE A 132 12.12 8.09 5.87
CA ILE A 132 13.26 8.86 6.35
C ILE A 132 13.94 9.58 5.18
N GLU A 133 14.47 10.78 5.47
CA GLU A 133 15.38 11.51 4.62
C GLU A 133 16.70 11.67 5.37
N PHE A 134 17.81 11.36 4.73
CA PHE A 134 19.13 11.43 5.32
C PHE A 134 20.20 11.71 4.26
N HIS A 135 21.43 12.02 4.69
CA HIS A 135 22.58 12.13 3.80
C HIS A 135 23.49 10.90 3.98
N ASN A 136 23.88 10.28 2.85
CA ASN A 136 24.87 9.21 2.91
C ASN A 136 26.28 9.76 3.16
N GLU A 137 27.27 8.85 3.24
CA GLU A 137 28.68 9.18 3.52
C GLU A 137 29.32 10.11 2.46
N LYS A 138 28.70 10.17 1.28
CA LYS A 138 29.12 11.06 0.19
C LYS A 138 28.39 12.41 0.19
N GLY A 139 27.56 12.67 1.21
CA GLY A 139 26.75 13.89 1.31
C GLY A 139 25.52 13.92 0.40
N ASN A 140 25.19 12.82 -0.29
CA ASN A 140 24.01 12.77 -1.14
C ASN A 140 22.74 12.53 -0.32
N LYS A 141 21.70 13.34 -0.58
CA LYS A 141 20.38 13.15 0.02
C LYS A 141 19.78 11.83 -0.48
N LYS A 142 19.29 11.02 0.47
CA LYS A 142 18.65 9.73 0.25
C LYS A 142 17.33 9.67 0.99
N THR A 143 16.43 8.85 0.49
CA THR A 143 15.15 8.55 1.14
C THR A 143 14.93 7.05 1.17
N ALA A 144 14.26 6.58 2.22
CA ALA A 144 13.81 5.20 2.31
C ALA A 144 12.49 5.16 3.11
N THR A 145 11.71 4.11 2.92
CA THR A 145 10.42 3.97 3.57
C THR A 145 10.08 2.51 3.85
N TYR A 146 9.29 2.30 4.92
CA TYR A 146 8.59 1.06 5.22
C TYR A 146 7.11 1.34 5.48
N LEU A 147 6.24 0.45 4.97
CA LEU A 147 4.81 0.44 5.26
C LEU A 147 4.55 0.06 6.74
N PRO A 148 3.36 0.38 7.30
CA PRO A 148 3.07 0.17 8.72
C PRO A 148 3.27 -1.26 9.21
N SER A 149 2.99 -2.27 8.38
CA SER A 149 3.07 -3.68 8.76
C SER A 149 4.51 -4.20 8.89
N VAL A 150 5.48 -3.59 8.18
CA VAL A 150 6.81 -4.18 7.99
C VAL A 150 7.55 -4.40 9.32
N ALA A 151 7.60 -3.42 10.20
CA ALA A 151 8.31 -3.56 11.46
C ALA A 151 7.70 -4.66 12.35
N ALA A 152 6.37 -4.72 12.42
CA ALA A 152 5.65 -5.74 13.16
C ALA A 152 5.88 -7.15 12.59
N GLU A 153 5.80 -7.32 11.29
CA GLU A 153 6.03 -8.59 10.59
C GLU A 153 7.46 -9.11 10.77
N GLN A 154 8.43 -8.20 10.86
CA GLN A 154 9.85 -8.55 11.08
C GLN A 154 10.19 -8.72 12.58
N GLY A 155 9.31 -8.36 13.48
CA GLY A 155 9.58 -8.36 14.93
C GLY A 155 10.63 -7.33 15.35
N TRP A 156 10.79 -6.25 14.61
CA TRP A 156 11.76 -5.20 14.89
C TRP A 156 11.21 -4.16 15.87
N ASP A 157 12.10 -3.66 16.71
CA ASP A 157 11.84 -2.42 17.46
C ASP A 157 12.04 -1.17 16.56
N GLN A 158 11.80 0.02 17.12
CA GLN A 158 11.92 1.27 16.37
C GLN A 158 13.37 1.53 15.91
N ILE A 159 14.38 1.22 16.75
CA ILE A 159 15.80 1.43 16.43
C ILE A 159 16.23 0.47 15.31
N GLN A 160 15.91 -0.82 15.44
CA GLN A 160 16.19 -1.82 14.41
C GLN A 160 15.55 -1.44 13.06
N THR A 161 14.31 -0.93 13.10
CA THR A 161 13.59 -0.49 11.90
C THR A 161 14.29 0.70 11.23
N ILE A 162 14.73 1.70 12.00
CA ILE A 162 15.47 2.87 11.47
C ILE A 162 16.82 2.44 10.90
N ASP A 163 17.56 1.55 11.56
CA ASP A 163 18.85 1.07 11.08
C ASP A 163 18.69 0.27 9.78
N SER A 164 17.71 -0.61 9.72
CA SER A 164 17.36 -1.34 8.50
C SER A 164 16.98 -0.39 7.37
N LEU A 165 16.23 0.66 7.68
CA LEU A 165 15.78 1.64 6.70
C LEU A 165 16.94 2.50 6.15
N LEU A 166 17.90 2.87 7.00
CA LEU A 166 19.15 3.53 6.57
C LEU A 166 19.94 2.64 5.60
N HIS A 167 20.11 1.35 5.92
CA HIS A 167 20.77 0.39 5.03
C HIS A 167 20.01 0.22 3.71
N LYS A 168 18.67 0.09 3.75
CA LYS A 168 17.81 0.03 2.56
C LYS A 168 17.99 1.26 1.67
N GLY A 169 18.12 2.45 2.27
CA GLY A 169 18.35 3.71 1.56
C GLY A 169 19.78 3.89 1.05
N GLY A 170 20.68 2.92 1.32
CA GLY A 170 22.05 2.91 0.82
C GLY A 170 23.08 3.55 1.76
N TYR A 171 22.76 3.75 3.04
CA TYR A 171 23.77 4.10 4.04
C TYR A 171 24.66 2.89 4.32
N ARG A 172 25.98 3.05 4.25
CA ARG A 172 26.97 1.97 4.42
C ARG A 172 27.93 2.21 5.56
N GLY A 173 27.91 3.38 6.19
CA GLY A 173 28.75 3.73 7.33
C GLY A 173 28.25 3.13 8.66
N LEU A 174 29.00 3.42 9.72
CA LEU A 174 28.59 3.05 11.07
C LEU A 174 27.37 3.89 11.50
N ILE A 175 26.27 3.21 11.83
CA ILE A 175 25.06 3.88 12.32
C ILE A 175 25.24 4.19 13.82
N THR A 176 25.36 5.47 14.12
CA THR A 176 25.51 5.98 15.48
C THR A 176 24.24 6.72 15.93
N PRO A 177 24.07 7.00 17.25
CA PRO A 177 22.98 7.85 17.72
C PRO A 177 22.96 9.24 17.06
N VAL A 178 24.11 9.76 16.62
CA VAL A 178 24.19 11.05 15.91
C VAL A 178 23.55 10.91 14.52
N ILE A 179 23.85 9.86 13.80
CA ILE A 179 23.26 9.60 12.47
C ILE A 179 21.72 9.44 12.58
N ARG A 180 21.23 8.66 13.57
CA ARG A 180 19.78 8.50 13.77
C ARG A 180 19.09 9.82 14.07
N ARG A 181 19.71 10.70 14.90
CA ARG A 181 19.17 12.05 15.21
C ARG A 181 19.25 13.04 14.05
N SER A 182 20.11 12.81 13.08
CA SER A 182 20.27 13.71 11.93
C SER A 182 19.27 13.48 10.80
N LEU A 183 18.53 12.37 10.80
CA LEU A 183 17.54 12.09 9.78
C LEU A 183 16.24 12.88 10.04
N LYS A 184 15.52 13.19 8.95
CA LYS A 184 14.16 13.68 9.02
C LYS A 184 13.21 12.48 8.90
N LEU A 185 12.30 12.33 9.86
CA LEU A 185 11.25 11.31 9.84
C LEU A 185 9.93 11.93 9.39
N THR A 186 9.23 11.28 8.49
CA THR A 186 7.81 11.50 8.21
C THR A 186 7.08 10.19 8.49
N ARG A 187 6.07 10.23 9.36
CA ARG A 187 5.18 9.10 9.64
C ARG A 187 3.89 9.25 8.84
N TYR A 188 3.25 8.14 8.53
CA TYR A 188 1.98 8.11 7.82
C TYR A 188 1.17 6.88 8.21
N GLN A 189 -0.12 6.86 7.88
CA GLN A 189 -0.98 5.69 8.03
C GLN A 189 -1.37 5.13 6.66
N SER A 190 -1.80 3.89 6.62
CA SER A 190 -2.37 3.30 5.41
C SER A 190 -3.69 2.60 5.72
N GLU A 191 -4.66 2.77 4.84
CA GLU A 191 -5.83 1.90 4.78
C GLU A 191 -5.60 0.88 3.65
N GLU A 192 -5.99 -0.36 3.89
CA GLU A 192 -5.83 -1.45 2.93
C GLU A 192 -7.14 -2.21 2.75
N VAL A 193 -7.44 -2.57 1.52
CA VAL A 193 -8.44 -3.58 1.19
C VAL A 193 -7.80 -4.70 0.40
N THR A 194 -8.16 -5.93 0.71
CA THR A 194 -7.75 -7.11 -0.05
C THR A 194 -8.99 -7.82 -0.60
N VAL A 195 -8.97 -8.15 -1.89
CA VAL A 195 -10.00 -8.95 -2.55
C VAL A 195 -9.38 -10.12 -3.29
N SER A 196 -10.06 -11.25 -3.30
CA SER A 196 -9.65 -12.43 -4.06
C SER A 196 -10.23 -12.41 -5.48
N TYR A 197 -9.63 -13.22 -6.37
CA TYR A 197 -10.22 -13.46 -7.69
C TYR A 197 -11.62 -14.08 -7.59
N HIS A 198 -11.87 -14.90 -6.56
CA HIS A 198 -13.19 -15.47 -6.29
C HIS A 198 -14.23 -14.39 -5.99
N ASP A 199 -13.90 -13.41 -5.13
CA ASP A 199 -14.77 -12.27 -4.83
C ASP A 199 -15.07 -11.45 -6.08
N TYR A 200 -14.05 -11.22 -6.91
CA TYR A 200 -14.17 -10.52 -8.18
C TYR A 200 -15.16 -11.21 -9.14
N ILE A 201 -15.02 -12.52 -9.37
CA ILE A 201 -15.90 -13.27 -10.26
C ILE A 201 -17.34 -13.31 -9.72
N THR A 202 -17.50 -13.52 -8.40
CA THR A 202 -18.83 -13.52 -7.76
C THR A 202 -19.55 -12.19 -7.98
N LYS A 203 -18.83 -11.07 -7.82
CA LYS A 203 -19.40 -9.74 -8.10
C LYS A 203 -19.72 -9.55 -9.60
N TRP A 204 -18.89 -10.09 -10.49
CA TRP A 204 -19.09 -10.01 -11.94
C TRP A 204 -20.36 -10.75 -12.37
N CYS A 205 -20.60 -11.97 -11.87
CA CYS A 205 -21.82 -12.74 -12.13
C CYS A 205 -23.07 -12.00 -11.66
N ASN A 206 -23.03 -11.35 -10.49
CA ASN A 206 -24.15 -10.59 -9.94
C ASN A 206 -24.47 -9.28 -10.69
N ARG A 207 -23.57 -8.79 -11.57
CA ARG A 207 -23.84 -7.61 -12.42
C ARG A 207 -24.53 -7.95 -13.73
N GLN A 208 -24.59 -9.22 -14.11
CA GLN A 208 -25.22 -9.69 -15.36
C GLN A 208 -26.66 -10.23 -15.15
N CYS A 209 -27.09 -10.34 -13.89
CA CYS A 209 -28.48 -10.61 -13.51
C CYS A 209 -29.21 -9.32 -13.14
#